data_aea4ad03a75db5b3f66fc2c05f10e9ed
#
_entry.id   aea4ad03a75db5b3f66fc2c05f10e9ed
#
_cell.length_a   1.000
_cell.length_b   1.000
_cell.length_c   1.000
_cell.angle_alpha   90.00
_cell.angle_beta   90.00
_cell.angle_gamma   90.00
#
_symmetry.space_group_name_H-M   'P 1'
#
loop_
_entity.id
_entity.type
_entity.pdbx_description
1 polymer ?
#
loop_
_entity_poly.entity_id
_entity_poly.type
_entity_poly.pdbx_seq_one_letter_code
_entity_poly.pdbx_strand_id
1 'polypeptide(L)'
;KIWEDFVALKESGKVQKIGFSLYSPEELEHILKEGSPFDLIQIPFNIFDRKFLPYMKELHENGVEIHVRSTFLQGLFFKDRNALPEKLQPLKKYLLQLDDFSKETGLSISEITLNYNQQNPYIDGVLIGVDNVAQLQTNLASIKEVPIDFEIEIKEQDLLNPVNWN
;
A
#
# COMPACT_ATOMS: atom_id res chain seq x y z
N LYS A 1 -7.26 -8.29 -26.49
CA LYS A 1 -6.77 -9.67 -26.76
C LYS A 1 -6.18 -10.34 -25.52
N ILE A 2 -5.14 -9.78 -24.88
CA ILE A 2 -4.54 -10.39 -23.67
C ILE A 2 -5.57 -10.53 -22.54
N TRP A 3 -6.40 -9.51 -22.32
CA TRP A 3 -7.41 -9.56 -21.26
C TRP A 3 -8.51 -10.59 -21.53
N GLU A 4 -8.91 -10.77 -22.78
CA GLU A 4 -9.84 -11.83 -23.18
C GLU A 4 -9.29 -13.24 -22.85
N ASP A 5 -7.97 -13.44 -23.00
CA ASP A 5 -7.32 -14.69 -22.62
C ASP A 5 -7.37 -14.92 -21.10
N PHE A 6 -7.23 -13.86 -20.28
CA PHE A 6 -7.42 -13.94 -18.82
C PHE A 6 -8.86 -14.30 -18.45
N VAL A 7 -9.84 -13.66 -19.08
CA VAL A 7 -11.27 -13.98 -18.88
C VAL A 7 -11.53 -15.45 -19.22
N ALA A 8 -11.02 -15.94 -20.35
CA ALA A 8 -11.17 -17.34 -20.75
C ALA A 8 -10.53 -18.32 -19.74
N LEU A 9 -9.38 -17.97 -19.16
CA LEU A 9 -8.76 -18.75 -18.09
C LEU A 9 -9.64 -18.85 -16.85
N LYS A 10 -10.27 -17.76 -16.47
CA LYS A 10 -11.22 -17.73 -15.35
C LYS A 10 -12.47 -18.56 -15.65
N GLU A 11 -13.08 -18.38 -16.82
CA GLU A 11 -14.26 -19.13 -17.26
C GLU A 11 -13.99 -20.64 -17.35
N SER A 12 -12.77 -21.04 -17.70
CA SER A 12 -12.36 -22.45 -17.71
C SER A 12 -12.11 -23.05 -16.31
N GLY A 13 -12.20 -22.24 -15.24
CA GLY A 13 -11.95 -22.66 -13.86
C GLY A 13 -10.48 -22.85 -13.51
N LYS A 14 -9.53 -22.51 -14.40
CA LYS A 14 -8.09 -22.63 -14.15
C LYS A 14 -7.57 -21.58 -13.15
N VAL A 15 -8.23 -20.43 -13.09
CA VAL A 15 -7.98 -19.40 -12.09
C VAL A 15 -9.31 -18.95 -11.49
N GLN A 16 -9.30 -18.55 -10.23
CA GLN A 16 -10.51 -18.12 -9.54
C GLN A 16 -10.78 -16.62 -9.74
N LYS A 17 -9.73 -15.81 -9.75
CA LYS A 17 -9.79 -14.36 -9.86
C LYS A 17 -8.75 -13.86 -10.86
N ILE A 18 -9.11 -12.79 -11.55
CA ILE A 18 -8.23 -12.04 -12.45
C ILE A 18 -8.22 -10.58 -12.03
N GLY A 19 -7.11 -9.88 -12.27
CA GLY A 19 -7.01 -8.49 -11.84
C GLY A 19 -5.77 -7.78 -12.33
N PHE A 20 -5.58 -6.58 -11.81
CA PHE A 20 -4.51 -5.68 -12.22
C PHE A 20 -3.59 -5.32 -11.06
N SER A 21 -2.30 -5.15 -11.36
CA SER A 21 -1.34 -4.51 -10.47
C SER A 21 -1.04 -3.11 -11.00
N LEU A 22 -1.44 -2.09 -10.26
CA LEU A 22 -1.46 -0.71 -10.70
C LEU A 22 -0.46 0.14 -9.92
N TYR A 23 0.02 1.21 -10.53
CA TYR A 23 0.93 2.18 -9.92
C TYR A 23 0.29 3.56 -9.72
N SER A 24 -0.70 3.90 -10.55
CA SER A 24 -1.34 5.22 -10.50
C SER A 24 -2.86 5.14 -10.65
N PRO A 25 -3.60 6.15 -10.12
CA PRO A 25 -5.03 6.27 -10.33
C PRO A 25 -5.45 6.37 -11.80
N GLU A 26 -4.64 6.99 -12.64
CA GLU A 26 -4.91 7.15 -14.07
C GLU A 26 -4.98 5.79 -14.79
N GLU A 27 -4.16 4.81 -14.36
CA GLU A 27 -4.25 3.44 -14.86
C GLU A 27 -5.58 2.80 -14.49
N LEU A 28 -6.04 3.00 -13.25
CA LEU A 28 -7.34 2.52 -12.78
C LEU A 28 -8.49 3.16 -13.57
N GLU A 29 -8.48 4.48 -13.72
CA GLU A 29 -9.50 5.22 -14.45
C GLU A 29 -9.60 4.76 -15.91
N HIS A 30 -8.45 4.45 -16.53
CA HIS A 30 -8.41 3.90 -17.88
C HIS A 30 -9.12 2.53 -17.96
N ILE A 31 -8.81 1.63 -17.02
CA ILE A 31 -9.42 0.29 -16.96
C ILE A 31 -10.94 0.39 -16.72
N LEU A 32 -11.36 1.25 -15.80
CA LEU A 32 -12.77 1.48 -15.51
C LEU A 32 -13.52 2.03 -16.74
N LYS A 33 -12.88 2.94 -17.48
CA LYS A 33 -13.44 3.51 -18.72
C LYS A 33 -13.56 2.47 -19.84
N GLU A 34 -12.63 1.54 -19.94
CA GLU A 34 -12.69 0.43 -20.92
C GLU A 34 -13.75 -0.61 -20.56
N GLY A 35 -14.23 -0.64 -19.33
CA GLY A 35 -15.22 -1.59 -18.85
C GLY A 35 -14.71 -3.04 -18.79
N SER A 36 -13.41 -3.24 -18.69
CA SER A 36 -12.81 -4.56 -18.54
C SER A 36 -13.21 -5.18 -17.19
N PRO A 37 -13.83 -6.37 -17.14
CA PRO A 37 -14.20 -7.01 -15.88
C PRO A 37 -12.95 -7.48 -15.12
N PHE A 38 -12.88 -7.23 -13.82
CA PHE A 38 -11.81 -7.72 -12.96
C PHE A 38 -12.34 -7.98 -11.54
N ASP A 39 -11.67 -8.87 -10.82
CA ASP A 39 -12.08 -9.32 -9.50
C ASP A 39 -11.22 -8.70 -8.40
N LEU A 40 -9.98 -8.32 -8.73
CA LEU A 40 -9.07 -7.76 -7.74
C LEU A 40 -8.13 -6.72 -8.35
N ILE A 41 -7.66 -5.82 -7.49
CA ILE A 41 -6.54 -4.92 -7.80
C ILE A 41 -5.46 -5.05 -6.75
N GLN A 42 -4.20 -4.87 -7.18
CA GLN A 42 -3.07 -4.70 -6.28
C GLN A 42 -2.48 -3.30 -6.46
N ILE A 43 -2.49 -2.49 -5.41
CA ILE A 43 -2.12 -1.07 -5.46
C ILE A 43 -1.09 -0.73 -4.38
N PRO A 44 -0.22 0.28 -4.59
CA PRO A 44 0.57 0.85 -3.51
C PRO A 44 -0.35 1.62 -2.56
N PHE A 45 -0.23 1.32 -1.27
CA PHE A 45 -0.95 2.04 -0.22
C PHE A 45 -0.20 1.95 1.10
N ASN A 46 -0.01 3.07 1.75
CA ASN A 46 0.57 3.15 3.08
C ASN A 46 0.24 4.50 3.73
N ILE A 47 0.68 4.70 4.94
CA ILE A 47 0.42 5.90 5.75
C ILE A 47 0.84 7.23 5.07
N PHE A 48 1.77 7.21 4.10
CA PHE A 48 2.17 8.37 3.30
C PHE A 48 1.53 8.39 1.91
N ASP A 49 1.39 7.24 1.26
CA ASP A 49 0.84 7.11 -0.10
C ASP A 49 -0.62 6.66 -0.04
N ARG A 50 -1.53 7.60 -0.17
CA ARG A 50 -2.99 7.38 -0.08
C ARG A 50 -3.72 7.75 -1.37
N LYS A 51 -3.02 7.83 -2.50
CA LYS A 51 -3.59 8.28 -3.78
C LYS A 51 -4.78 7.46 -4.29
N PHE A 52 -4.86 6.18 -3.91
CA PHE A 52 -5.99 5.31 -4.27
C PHE A 52 -7.17 5.37 -3.29
N LEU A 53 -7.02 6.02 -2.13
CA LEU A 53 -8.05 6.06 -1.11
C LEU A 53 -9.44 6.51 -1.63
N PRO A 54 -9.55 7.50 -2.54
CA PRO A 54 -10.84 7.94 -3.07
C PRO A 54 -11.62 6.86 -3.84
N TYR A 55 -10.93 5.86 -4.38
CA TYR A 55 -11.52 4.81 -5.23
C TYR A 55 -11.88 3.54 -4.45
N MET A 56 -11.26 3.31 -3.29
CA MET A 56 -11.29 2.03 -2.59
C MET A 56 -12.71 1.64 -2.17
N LYS A 57 -13.48 2.61 -1.66
CA LYS A 57 -14.86 2.35 -1.21
C LYS A 57 -15.73 1.84 -2.34
N GLU A 58 -15.77 2.56 -3.46
CA GLU A 58 -16.61 2.20 -4.61
C GLU A 58 -16.21 0.84 -5.21
N LEU A 59 -14.91 0.59 -5.34
CA LEU A 59 -14.40 -0.69 -5.83
C LEU A 59 -14.82 -1.85 -4.91
N HIS A 60 -14.64 -1.70 -3.62
CA HIS A 60 -14.99 -2.72 -2.64
C HIS A 60 -16.51 -2.98 -2.61
N GLU A 61 -17.34 -1.93 -2.64
CA GLU A 61 -18.80 -2.05 -2.70
C GLU A 61 -19.27 -2.72 -4.01
N ASN A 62 -18.49 -2.63 -5.09
CA ASN A 62 -18.71 -3.35 -6.35
C ASN A 62 -18.13 -4.77 -6.37
N GLY A 63 -17.61 -5.26 -5.24
CA GLY A 63 -17.10 -6.62 -5.08
C GLY A 63 -15.67 -6.84 -5.59
N VAL A 64 -14.91 -5.77 -5.82
CA VAL A 64 -13.50 -5.84 -6.19
C VAL A 64 -12.66 -6.04 -4.93
N GLU A 65 -11.85 -7.09 -4.90
CA GLU A 65 -10.89 -7.35 -3.82
C GLU A 65 -9.68 -6.42 -3.93
N ILE A 66 -9.33 -5.77 -2.83
CA ILE A 66 -8.25 -4.77 -2.81
C ILE A 66 -7.07 -5.30 -2.01
N HIS A 67 -5.97 -5.58 -2.71
CA HIS A 67 -4.69 -5.92 -2.10
C HIS A 67 -3.76 -4.72 -2.12
N VAL A 68 -3.18 -4.39 -0.96
CA VAL A 68 -2.22 -3.28 -0.88
C VAL A 68 -0.80 -3.81 -0.71
N ARG A 69 0.14 -3.13 -1.37
CA ARG A 69 1.58 -3.34 -1.27
C ARG A 69 2.29 -2.05 -0.86
N SER A 70 3.59 -2.11 -0.69
CA SER A 70 4.43 -0.96 -0.31
C SER A 70 4.14 -0.42 1.10
N THR A 71 3.61 -1.27 2.00
CA THR A 71 3.30 -0.92 3.39
C THR A 71 4.45 -0.22 4.11
N PHE A 72 5.69 -0.64 3.86
CA PHE A 72 6.90 -0.08 4.45
C PHE A 72 7.65 0.88 3.51
N LEU A 73 7.06 1.24 2.36
CA LEU A 73 7.66 2.13 1.35
C LEU A 73 9.13 1.76 1.08
N GLN A 74 9.36 0.49 0.68
CA GLN A 74 10.70 -0.10 0.46
C GLN A 74 11.68 0.11 1.63
N GLY A 75 11.17 0.05 2.86
CA GLY A 75 11.98 0.21 4.06
C GLY A 75 12.33 1.66 4.40
N LEU A 76 11.81 2.65 3.67
CA LEU A 76 12.07 4.07 3.95
C LEU A 76 11.71 4.45 5.38
N PHE A 77 10.63 3.90 5.92
CA PHE A 77 10.18 4.20 7.28
C PHE A 77 11.19 3.80 8.36
N PHE A 78 12.11 2.89 8.05
CA PHE A 78 13.14 2.39 8.98
C PHE A 78 14.53 2.99 8.75
N LYS A 79 14.72 3.81 7.70
CA LYS A 79 16.02 4.41 7.41
C LYS A 79 16.41 5.44 8.47
N ASP A 80 17.69 5.50 8.78
CA ASP A 80 18.23 6.58 9.61
C ASP A 80 17.94 7.94 8.97
N ARG A 81 17.30 8.81 9.72
CA ARG A 81 16.88 10.17 9.30
C ARG A 81 18.06 11.07 8.92
N ASN A 82 19.26 10.76 9.42
CA ASN A 82 20.50 11.49 9.13
C ASN A 82 21.29 10.90 7.95
N ALA A 83 20.96 9.68 7.53
CA ALA A 83 21.58 8.98 6.42
C ALA A 83 20.64 8.80 5.20
N LEU A 84 19.62 9.64 5.09
CA LEU A 84 18.74 9.62 3.92
C LEU A 84 19.49 10.08 2.67
N PRO A 85 19.33 9.40 1.52
CA PRO A 85 19.82 9.88 0.23
C PRO A 85 19.34 11.31 -0.03
N GLU A 86 20.16 12.10 -0.73
CA GLU A 86 19.87 13.52 -1.01
C GLU A 86 18.48 13.71 -1.62
N LYS A 87 18.11 12.88 -2.58
CA LYS A 87 16.82 12.91 -3.26
C LYS A 87 15.62 12.70 -2.32
N LEU A 88 15.82 11.97 -1.22
CA LEU A 88 14.76 11.67 -0.22
C LEU A 88 14.76 12.64 0.98
N GLN A 89 15.71 13.59 1.03
CA GLN A 89 15.75 14.60 2.09
C GLN A 89 14.43 15.39 2.26
N PRO A 90 13.68 15.72 1.19
CA PRO A 90 12.39 16.38 1.34
C PRO A 90 11.36 15.60 2.17
N LEU A 91 11.48 14.24 2.23
CA LEU A 91 10.60 13.39 3.03
C LEU A 91 11.00 13.32 4.52
N LYS A 92 12.21 13.81 4.90
CA LYS A 92 12.70 13.75 6.28
C LYS A 92 11.72 14.37 7.28
N LYS A 93 11.14 15.51 6.95
CA LYS A 93 10.19 16.22 7.84
C LYS A 93 8.95 15.39 8.18
N TYR A 94 8.48 14.55 7.25
CA TYR A 94 7.34 13.67 7.46
C TYR A 94 7.72 12.41 8.25
N LEU A 95 8.92 11.88 7.98
CA LEU A 95 9.45 10.76 8.74
C LEU A 95 9.68 11.12 10.21
N LEU A 96 10.11 12.36 10.50
CA LEU A 96 10.23 12.85 11.88
C LEU A 96 8.87 12.96 12.58
N GLN A 97 7.81 13.38 11.87
CA GLN A 97 6.45 13.37 12.43
C GLN A 97 5.97 11.96 12.76
N LEU A 98 6.31 10.97 11.91
CA LEU A 98 6.01 9.56 12.18
C LEU A 98 6.80 9.05 13.40
N ASP A 99 8.07 9.46 13.55
CA ASP A 99 8.89 9.13 14.74
C ASP A 99 8.29 9.74 16.02
N ASP A 100 7.80 10.97 15.95
CA ASP A 100 7.17 11.63 17.09
C ASP A 100 5.84 10.96 17.46
N PHE A 101 5.02 10.60 16.48
CA PHE A 101 3.80 9.83 16.71
C PHE A 101 4.10 8.44 17.33
N SER A 102 5.18 7.79 16.88
CA SER A 102 5.66 6.53 17.48
C SER A 102 6.03 6.70 18.95
N LYS A 103 6.72 7.79 19.33
CA LYS A 103 7.08 8.08 20.72
C LYS A 103 5.84 8.39 21.58
N GLU A 104 4.91 9.18 21.06
CA GLU A 104 3.69 9.58 21.76
C GLU A 104 2.76 8.41 22.05
N THR A 105 2.62 7.49 21.09
CA THR A 105 1.75 6.31 21.21
C THR A 105 2.43 5.11 21.87
N GLY A 106 3.77 5.07 21.90
CA GLY A 106 4.55 3.91 22.31
C GLY A 106 4.52 2.75 21.31
N LEU A 107 3.94 2.97 20.13
CA LEU A 107 3.89 1.97 19.06
C LEU A 107 5.16 2.04 18.19
N SER A 108 5.70 0.90 17.80
CA SER A 108 6.78 0.83 16.82
C SER A 108 6.30 1.26 15.43
N ILE A 109 7.22 1.66 14.56
CA ILE A 109 6.92 2.00 13.16
C ILE A 109 6.24 0.84 12.42
N SER A 110 6.63 -0.41 12.69
CA SER A 110 5.97 -1.59 12.12
C SER A 110 4.51 -1.71 12.57
N GLU A 111 4.24 -1.52 13.87
CA GLU A 111 2.89 -1.54 14.40
C GLU A 111 2.03 -0.44 13.79
N ILE A 112 2.55 0.79 13.70
CA ILE A 112 1.83 1.92 13.11
C ILE A 112 1.47 1.61 11.64
N THR A 113 2.45 1.26 10.83
CA THR A 113 2.26 1.12 9.38
C THR A 113 1.43 -0.09 8.99
N LEU A 114 1.57 -1.21 9.69
CA LEU A 114 0.76 -2.41 9.45
C LEU A 114 -0.69 -2.19 9.89
N ASN A 115 -0.91 -1.68 11.10
CA ASN A 115 -2.26 -1.47 11.60
C ASN A 115 -2.99 -0.33 10.88
N TYR A 116 -2.26 0.67 10.36
CA TYR A 116 -2.85 1.69 9.48
C TYR A 116 -3.53 1.07 8.24
N ASN A 117 -2.88 0.10 7.60
CA ASN A 117 -3.46 -0.60 6.46
C ASN A 117 -4.58 -1.57 6.89
N GLN A 118 -4.37 -2.31 7.98
CA GLN A 118 -5.30 -3.32 8.49
C GLN A 118 -6.63 -2.74 8.97
N GLN A 119 -6.64 -1.53 9.51
CA GLN A 119 -7.86 -0.89 10.00
C GLN A 119 -8.76 -0.36 8.87
N ASN A 120 -8.26 -0.27 7.63
CA ASN A 120 -9.04 0.21 6.51
C ASN A 120 -10.03 -0.89 6.06
N PRO A 121 -11.34 -0.68 6.18
CA PRO A 121 -12.34 -1.71 5.92
C PRO A 121 -12.45 -2.14 4.46
N TYR A 122 -11.78 -1.44 3.55
CA TYR A 122 -11.79 -1.72 2.11
C TYR A 122 -10.55 -2.49 1.65
N ILE A 123 -9.64 -2.87 2.58
CA ILE A 123 -8.43 -3.64 2.26
C ILE A 123 -8.66 -5.10 2.62
N ASP A 124 -8.61 -5.99 1.62
CA ASP A 124 -8.78 -7.43 1.79
C ASP A 124 -7.43 -8.13 2.05
N GLY A 125 -6.33 -7.53 1.61
CA GLY A 125 -5.00 -8.12 1.78
C GLY A 125 -3.88 -7.09 1.87
N VAL A 126 -2.95 -7.32 2.81
CA VAL A 126 -1.74 -6.50 2.97
C VAL A 126 -0.52 -7.33 2.59
N LEU A 127 0.16 -6.95 1.50
CA LEU A 127 1.35 -7.63 1.02
C LEU A 127 2.60 -6.98 1.57
N ILE A 128 3.43 -7.79 2.21
CA ILE A 128 4.73 -7.37 2.75
C ILE A 128 5.84 -8.27 2.23
N GLY A 129 6.98 -7.67 1.91
CA GLY A 129 8.23 -8.40 1.67
C GLY A 129 8.94 -8.66 3.01
N VAL A 130 9.58 -9.83 3.12
CA VAL A 130 10.44 -10.18 4.25
C VAL A 130 11.70 -10.88 3.75
N ASP A 131 12.84 -10.57 4.35
CA ASP A 131 14.13 -11.16 3.96
C ASP A 131 14.49 -12.41 4.80
N ASN A 132 13.86 -12.55 5.96
CA ASN A 132 14.13 -13.65 6.89
C ASN A 132 12.96 -13.92 7.82
N VAL A 133 13.04 -15.07 8.53
CA VAL A 133 12.01 -15.55 9.47
C VAL A 133 11.79 -14.57 10.62
N ALA A 134 12.85 -13.94 11.13
CA ALA A 134 12.72 -13.00 12.25
C ALA A 134 11.91 -11.76 11.87
N GLN A 135 12.10 -11.22 10.65
CA GLN A 135 11.27 -10.13 10.13
C GLN A 135 9.82 -10.55 10.00
N LEU A 136 9.54 -11.76 9.48
CA LEU A 136 8.17 -12.27 9.40
C LEU A 136 7.52 -12.36 10.78
N GLN A 137 8.21 -12.93 11.76
CA GLN A 137 7.71 -13.04 13.13
C GLN A 137 7.45 -11.66 13.75
N THR A 138 8.36 -10.71 13.56
CA THR A 138 8.19 -9.33 14.03
C THR A 138 6.97 -8.68 13.37
N ASN A 139 6.80 -8.81 12.06
CA ASN A 139 5.67 -8.23 11.35
C ASN A 139 4.34 -8.85 11.80
N LEU A 140 4.27 -10.17 11.99
CA LEU A 140 3.07 -10.82 12.51
C LEU A 140 2.75 -10.38 13.95
N ALA A 141 3.76 -10.24 14.80
CA ALA A 141 3.59 -9.74 16.17
C ALA A 141 3.22 -8.24 16.24
N SER A 142 3.44 -7.50 15.16
CA SER A 142 3.09 -6.08 15.05
C SER A 142 1.62 -5.85 14.66
N ILE A 143 0.93 -6.89 14.21
CA ILE A 143 -0.51 -6.78 13.88
C ILE A 143 -1.30 -6.80 15.19
N LYS A 144 -1.95 -5.67 15.50
CA LYS A 144 -2.76 -5.46 16.69
C LYS A 144 -4.04 -4.73 16.29
N GLU A 145 -5.11 -4.98 16.99
CA GLU A 145 -6.36 -4.23 16.81
C GLU A 145 -6.28 -2.88 17.54
N VAL A 146 -5.36 -2.02 17.09
CA VAL A 146 -5.19 -0.66 17.65
C VAL A 146 -5.48 0.39 16.58
N PRO A 147 -6.31 1.39 16.87
CA PRO A 147 -6.57 2.47 15.93
C PRO A 147 -5.30 3.30 15.72
N ILE A 148 -5.00 3.60 14.47
CA ILE A 148 -3.93 4.50 14.08
C ILE A 148 -4.56 5.78 13.54
N ASP A 149 -4.60 6.79 14.38
CA ASP A 149 -5.10 8.12 14.04
C ASP A 149 -3.91 9.03 13.70
N PHE A 150 -3.31 8.77 12.56
CA PHE A 150 -2.20 9.54 12.02
C PHE A 150 -2.56 10.06 10.64
N GLU A 151 -2.76 11.37 10.55
CA GLU A 151 -3.00 12.06 9.28
C GLU A 151 -1.81 12.93 8.91
N ILE A 152 -1.36 12.81 7.68
CA ILE A 152 -0.28 13.60 7.12
C ILE A 152 -0.52 13.85 5.64
N GLU A 153 -0.27 15.06 5.19
CA GLU A 153 -0.29 15.42 3.78
C GLU A 153 1.14 15.52 3.24
N ILE A 154 1.49 14.62 2.33
CA ILE A 154 2.79 14.63 1.66
C ILE A 154 2.68 15.46 0.39
N LYS A 155 3.48 16.52 0.29
CA LYS A 155 3.48 17.38 -0.91
C LYS A 155 4.33 16.79 -2.03
N GLU A 156 5.36 16.06 -1.68
CA GLU A 156 6.33 15.45 -2.60
C GLU A 156 5.84 14.08 -3.09
N GLN A 157 4.66 14.04 -3.72
CA GLN A 157 3.98 12.81 -4.14
C GLN A 157 4.84 11.92 -5.06
N ASP A 158 5.63 12.52 -5.95
CA ASP A 158 6.53 11.79 -6.85
C ASP A 158 7.57 10.94 -6.10
N LEU A 159 7.97 11.38 -4.90
CA LEU A 159 8.92 10.66 -4.06
C LEU A 159 8.29 9.46 -3.33
N LEU A 160 6.97 9.31 -3.36
CA LEU A 160 6.28 8.13 -2.81
C LEU A 160 6.31 6.94 -3.79
N ASN A 161 6.72 7.18 -5.03
CA ASN A 161 7.00 6.11 -5.98
C ASN A 161 8.51 5.78 -5.98
N PRO A 162 8.92 4.59 -5.46
CA PRO A 162 10.33 4.22 -5.37
C PRO A 162 11.08 4.14 -6.71
N VAL A 163 10.38 4.02 -7.83
CA VAL A 163 10.98 4.09 -9.17
C VAL A 163 11.72 5.43 -9.38
N ASN A 164 11.25 6.48 -8.72
CA ASN A 164 11.82 7.82 -8.81
C ASN A 164 13.01 8.05 -7.87
N TRP A 165 13.49 7.04 -7.13
CA TRP A 165 14.58 7.21 -6.15
C TRP A 165 15.99 7.10 -6.75
N ASN A 166 16.12 6.60 -7.96
CA ASN A 166 17.39 6.45 -8.69
C ASN A 166 17.79 7.72 -9.46
#